data_0514c570557b2509b709dc08d4fc15f9
#
_entry.id   0514c570557b2509b709dc08d4fc15f9
#
_cell.length_a   1.000
_cell.length_b   1.000
_cell.length_c   1.000
_cell.angle_alpha   90.00
_cell.angle_beta   90.00
_cell.angle_gamma   90.00
#
_symmetry.space_group_name_H-M   'P 1'
#
loop_
_entity.id
_entity.type
_entity.pdbx_description
1 polymer ?
#
loop_
_entity_poly.entity_id
_entity_poly.type
_entity_poly.pdbx_seq_one_letter_code
_entity_poly.pdbx_strand_id
1 'polypeptide(L)'
;MKKTLLALAAILAVGMLSACSDGENSSGASDAGSGSSSAVSQTSIEDYLFEEDTTLLQFTKPADDAEIAVVTTSMGEIQIMFFPEQAPKAVENFTTLAKEGYYNGLKFHRVIPEFMIQGGDPNGNGTGGESIWGAPFEDEFSKELHNFRGALSMANSGTNTNGSQFFIVQATSTDAGLIDQMKGLPDLYGDEVAAKYEEIGGTPWLDYRHTVFGQVIKGMDVVDAIAGVATNSSDAPKEDVIIENIEFKTFGELSK
;
A
#
# COMPACT_ATOMS: atom_id res chain seq x y z
N MET A 1 19.42 3.98 -28.37
CA MET A 1 19.38 3.67 -26.96
C MET A 1 17.99 3.12 -26.64
N LYS A 2 17.71 1.85 -26.92
CA LYS A 2 16.37 1.21 -26.75
C LYS A 2 16.54 -0.30 -26.46
N LYS A 3 17.33 -0.69 -25.47
CA LYS A 3 17.57 -2.14 -25.19
C LYS A 3 17.65 -2.54 -23.72
N THR A 4 17.23 -1.71 -22.75
CA THR A 4 17.41 -2.03 -21.32
C THR A 4 16.10 -2.25 -20.53
N LEU A 5 14.92 -2.15 -21.13
CA LEU A 5 13.64 -2.28 -20.41
C LEU A 5 13.00 -3.69 -20.44
N LEU A 6 13.67 -4.70 -20.96
CA LEU A 6 13.07 -6.04 -21.14
C LEU A 6 13.54 -7.12 -20.15
N ALA A 7 14.35 -6.79 -19.16
CA ALA A 7 14.96 -7.79 -18.27
C ALA A 7 14.16 -8.12 -16.99
N LEU A 8 13.13 -7.34 -16.63
CA LEU A 8 12.41 -7.51 -15.35
C LEU A 8 11.22 -8.48 -15.40
N ALA A 9 10.88 -9.02 -16.56
CA ALA A 9 9.68 -9.85 -16.73
C ALA A 9 9.85 -11.36 -16.45
N ALA A 10 11.04 -11.83 -16.03
CA ALA A 10 11.36 -13.25 -16.00
C ALA A 10 11.50 -13.91 -14.60
N ILE A 11 11.18 -13.23 -13.50
CA ILE A 11 11.51 -13.71 -12.13
C ILE A 11 10.29 -14.22 -11.33
N LEU A 12 9.13 -14.41 -11.94
CA LEU A 12 7.91 -14.84 -11.22
C LEU A 12 7.40 -16.22 -11.65
N ALA A 13 8.22 -17.25 -11.60
CA ALA A 13 7.73 -18.62 -11.72
C ALA A 13 8.71 -19.62 -11.10
N VAL A 14 8.84 -19.67 -9.78
CA VAL A 14 9.33 -20.90 -9.09
C VAL A 14 8.85 -20.87 -7.64
N GLY A 15 8.05 -21.88 -7.30
CA GLY A 15 8.16 -22.56 -6.03
C GLY A 15 6.97 -22.57 -5.10
N MET A 16 5.87 -23.24 -5.47
CA MET A 16 5.07 -23.94 -4.48
C MET A 16 5.36 -25.44 -4.62
N LEU A 17 6.12 -26.00 -3.71
CA LEU A 17 6.19 -27.43 -3.47
C LEU A 17 5.94 -27.67 -1.99
N SER A 18 4.73 -28.15 -1.72
CA SER A 18 4.25 -28.74 -0.49
C SER A 18 5.09 -29.98 -0.16
N ALA A 19 5.51 -30.11 1.10
CA ALA A 19 5.90 -31.40 1.67
C ALA A 19 5.29 -31.54 3.05
N CYS A 20 4.26 -32.35 3.15
CA CYS A 20 3.78 -32.93 4.40
C CYS A 20 4.77 -33.97 4.89
N SER A 21 5.05 -34.00 6.18
CA SER A 21 5.60 -35.16 6.88
C SER A 21 5.10 -35.14 8.33
N ASP A 22 4.31 -36.15 8.66
CA ASP A 22 3.86 -36.51 9.99
C ASP A 22 5.03 -37.10 10.83
N GLY A 23 4.96 -36.91 12.16
CA GLY A 23 5.89 -37.58 13.07
C GLY A 23 5.65 -37.25 14.54
N GLU A 24 5.17 -38.23 15.29
CA GLU A 24 4.63 -38.24 16.65
C GLU A 24 5.60 -37.86 17.78
N ASN A 25 5.01 -37.22 18.79
CA ASN A 25 4.99 -37.45 20.22
C ASN A 25 6.27 -37.89 21.00
N SER A 26 6.70 -37.05 21.97
CA SER A 26 6.92 -37.52 23.34
C SER A 26 7.15 -36.38 24.34
N SER A 27 6.57 -36.57 25.50
CA SER A 27 6.52 -35.75 26.71
C SER A 27 7.87 -35.59 27.42
N GLY A 28 8.10 -34.41 28.05
CA GLY A 28 9.16 -34.19 29.02
C GLY A 28 9.07 -32.80 29.66
N ALA A 29 8.93 -32.75 30.97
CA ALA A 29 8.61 -31.59 31.79
C ALA A 29 9.82 -30.71 32.14
N SER A 30 9.50 -29.46 32.44
CA SER A 30 10.15 -28.50 33.38
C SER A 30 11.59 -28.05 33.12
N ASP A 31 11.79 -26.78 32.79
CA ASP A 31 12.54 -25.88 33.69
C ASP A 31 12.21 -24.40 33.43
N ALA A 32 12.12 -23.63 34.51
CA ALA A 32 11.78 -22.21 34.48
C ALA A 32 13.05 -21.41 34.18
N GLY A 33 13.13 -20.84 32.99
CA GLY A 33 14.13 -19.84 32.57
C GLY A 33 13.47 -18.48 32.34
N SER A 34 13.70 -17.54 33.28
CA SER A 34 13.37 -16.13 33.14
C SER A 34 14.13 -15.55 31.92
N GLY A 35 13.51 -15.57 30.77
CA GLY A 35 13.97 -14.88 29.55
C GLY A 35 13.32 -13.51 29.49
N SER A 36 14.12 -12.48 29.74
CA SER A 36 13.80 -11.10 29.44
C SER A 36 13.32 -10.99 27.97
N SER A 37 12.02 -10.90 27.80
CA SER A 37 11.40 -10.50 26.53
C SER A 37 11.80 -9.06 26.29
N SER A 38 12.81 -8.86 25.45
CA SER A 38 13.01 -7.58 24.77
C SER A 38 11.76 -7.36 23.95
N ALA A 39 10.85 -6.52 24.44
CA ALA A 39 9.80 -5.96 23.62
C ALA A 39 10.51 -5.20 22.49
N VAL A 40 10.52 -5.77 21.29
CA VAL A 40 10.76 -5.01 20.08
C VAL A 40 9.63 -3.99 20.09
N SER A 41 9.97 -2.75 20.37
CA SER A 41 9.07 -1.61 20.21
C SER A 41 8.65 -1.65 18.75
N GLN A 42 7.40 -1.99 18.47
CA GLN A 42 6.82 -1.75 17.16
C GLN A 42 6.75 -0.23 17.06
N THR A 43 7.74 0.33 16.39
CA THR A 43 7.75 1.73 16.02
C THR A 43 6.57 1.90 15.06
N SER A 44 5.60 2.74 15.43
CA SER A 44 4.45 2.98 14.56
C SER A 44 4.92 3.68 13.28
N ILE A 45 4.26 3.43 12.15
CA ILE A 45 4.63 4.10 10.88
C ILE A 45 4.48 5.62 10.98
N GLU A 46 3.68 6.10 11.93
CA GLU A 46 3.54 7.52 12.27
C GLU A 46 4.86 8.14 12.74
N ASP A 47 5.79 7.34 13.30
CA ASP A 47 7.12 7.81 13.71
C ASP A 47 8.09 7.96 12.52
N TYR A 48 7.78 7.37 11.35
CA TYR A 48 8.62 7.40 10.15
C TYR A 48 8.13 8.36 9.08
N LEU A 49 6.93 8.91 9.20
CA LEU A 49 6.28 9.62 8.10
C LEU A 49 6.87 10.96 7.77
N PHE A 50 7.53 11.61 8.71
CA PHE A 50 8.12 12.91 8.46
C PHE A 50 9.55 12.93 8.98
N GLU A 51 10.50 12.74 8.08
CA GLU A 51 11.93 12.80 8.38
C GLU A 51 12.50 14.14 7.90
N GLU A 52 13.27 14.81 8.74
CA GLU A 52 13.83 16.13 8.41
C GLU A 52 14.91 16.03 7.32
N ASP A 53 15.64 14.90 7.20
CA ASP A 53 16.80 14.71 6.32
C ASP A 53 16.57 13.68 5.20
N THR A 54 15.32 13.30 4.86
CA THR A 54 15.03 12.34 3.80
C THR A 54 14.92 12.97 2.42
N THR A 55 15.38 12.27 1.39
CA THR A 55 15.10 12.60 -0.02
C THR A 55 13.85 11.89 -0.55
N LEU A 56 13.26 10.98 0.24
CA LEU A 56 12.07 10.23 -0.12
C LEU A 56 10.81 11.09 0.06
N LEU A 57 10.22 11.50 -1.05
CA LEU A 57 9.07 12.40 -1.09
C LEU A 57 7.90 11.91 -0.21
N GLN A 58 7.66 10.60 -0.15
CA GLN A 58 6.59 9.98 0.62
C GLN A 58 6.74 10.13 2.15
N PHE A 59 7.92 10.51 2.62
CA PHE A 59 8.24 10.71 4.05
C PHE A 59 8.57 12.18 4.37
N THR A 60 8.44 13.06 3.39
CA THR A 60 8.58 14.50 3.59
C THR A 60 7.28 15.11 4.12
N LYS A 61 7.37 15.93 5.16
CA LYS A 61 6.20 16.62 5.72
C LYS A 61 5.51 17.48 4.65
N PRO A 62 4.21 17.31 4.42
CA PRO A 62 3.50 18.13 3.45
C PRO A 62 3.41 19.60 3.91
N ALA A 63 3.22 20.50 2.96
CA ALA A 63 2.95 21.93 3.26
C ALA A 63 1.62 22.08 4.03
N ASP A 64 1.51 23.13 4.83
CA ASP A 64 0.30 23.36 5.65
C ASP A 64 -0.98 23.50 4.81
N ASP A 65 -0.87 23.97 3.58
CA ASP A 65 -1.97 24.10 2.60
C ASP A 65 -2.17 22.87 1.71
N ALA A 66 -1.35 21.82 1.86
CA ALA A 66 -1.53 20.59 1.12
C ALA A 66 -2.86 19.91 1.42
N GLU A 67 -3.57 19.50 0.37
CA GLU A 67 -4.85 18.80 0.48
C GLU A 67 -4.63 17.36 0.94
N ILE A 68 -5.30 16.97 2.02
CA ILE A 68 -5.28 15.64 2.63
C ILE A 68 -6.67 15.04 2.54
N ALA A 69 -6.79 13.81 2.04
CA ALA A 69 -8.02 13.05 2.13
C ALA A 69 -8.16 12.45 3.53
N VAL A 70 -9.32 12.65 4.14
CA VAL A 70 -9.74 12.01 5.39
C VAL A 70 -10.79 10.97 5.01
N VAL A 71 -10.37 9.71 4.95
CA VAL A 71 -11.21 8.56 4.58
C VAL A 71 -11.80 7.98 5.86
N THR A 72 -13.11 8.18 6.08
CA THR A 72 -13.85 7.54 7.16
C THR A 72 -14.31 6.17 6.70
N THR A 73 -13.93 5.14 7.42
CA THR A 73 -14.36 3.77 7.17
C THR A 73 -15.18 3.24 8.35
N SER A 74 -15.89 2.14 8.15
CA SER A 74 -16.60 1.43 9.24
C SER A 74 -15.67 0.90 10.35
N MET A 75 -14.33 0.99 10.16
CA MET A 75 -13.31 0.55 11.12
C MET A 75 -12.42 1.67 11.66
N GLY A 76 -12.59 2.90 11.19
CA GLY A 76 -11.80 4.05 11.63
C GLY A 76 -11.42 5.00 10.49
N GLU A 77 -10.60 5.99 10.82
CA GLU A 77 -10.19 7.05 9.91
C GLU A 77 -8.78 6.81 9.36
N ILE A 78 -8.58 7.08 8.07
CA ILE A 78 -7.29 7.03 7.38
C ILE A 78 -7.05 8.39 6.73
N GLN A 79 -5.89 9.01 6.97
CA GLN A 79 -5.51 10.28 6.37
C GLN A 79 -4.43 10.05 5.32
N ILE A 80 -4.62 10.62 4.11
CA ILE A 80 -3.78 10.35 2.94
C ILE A 80 -3.33 11.66 2.31
N MET A 81 -2.03 11.84 2.11
CA MET A 81 -1.45 12.91 1.29
C MET A 81 -1.27 12.46 -0.15
N PHE A 82 -1.20 13.41 -1.08
CA PHE A 82 -1.11 13.17 -2.53
C PHE A 82 0.14 13.75 -3.17
N PHE A 83 0.48 13.21 -4.36
CA PHE A 83 1.64 13.63 -5.16
C PHE A 83 1.21 14.08 -6.57
N PRO A 84 0.55 15.26 -6.69
CA PRO A 84 -0.01 15.72 -7.96
C PRO A 84 1.03 16.09 -9.03
N GLU A 85 2.29 16.33 -8.65
CA GLU A 85 3.36 16.59 -9.61
C GLU A 85 3.87 15.29 -10.26
N GLN A 86 3.85 14.17 -9.52
CA GLN A 86 4.36 12.88 -9.98
C GLN A 86 3.26 12.02 -10.65
N ALA A 87 2.01 12.16 -10.21
CA ALA A 87 0.88 11.37 -10.70
C ALA A 87 -0.39 12.24 -10.86
N PRO A 88 -0.35 13.29 -11.73
CA PRO A 88 -1.42 14.27 -11.84
C PRO A 88 -2.79 13.68 -12.18
N LYS A 89 -2.87 12.72 -13.11
CA LYS A 89 -4.14 12.11 -13.51
C LYS A 89 -4.72 11.20 -12.44
N ALA A 90 -3.88 10.40 -11.79
CA ALA A 90 -4.34 9.53 -10.71
C ALA A 90 -4.88 10.35 -9.53
N VAL A 91 -4.20 11.44 -9.16
CA VAL A 91 -4.67 12.37 -8.12
C VAL A 91 -5.95 13.08 -8.55
N GLU A 92 -6.01 13.65 -9.77
CA GLU A 92 -7.22 14.31 -10.29
C GLU A 92 -8.42 13.35 -10.31
N ASN A 93 -8.21 12.14 -10.81
CA ASN A 93 -9.25 11.11 -10.90
C ASN A 93 -9.78 10.74 -9.51
N PHE A 94 -8.90 10.39 -8.59
CA PHE A 94 -9.31 9.98 -7.23
C PHE A 94 -10.00 11.12 -6.49
N THR A 95 -9.41 12.31 -6.48
CA THR A 95 -9.96 13.45 -5.73
C THR A 95 -11.29 13.94 -6.30
N THR A 96 -11.47 13.91 -7.61
CA THR A 96 -12.75 14.27 -8.26
C THR A 96 -13.82 13.25 -7.91
N LEU A 97 -13.57 11.95 -8.08
CA LEU A 97 -14.50 10.88 -7.72
C LEU A 97 -14.87 10.95 -6.22
N ALA A 98 -13.90 11.20 -5.35
CA ALA A 98 -14.14 11.33 -3.91
C ALA A 98 -15.01 12.55 -3.59
N LYS A 99 -14.74 13.72 -4.18
CA LYS A 99 -15.53 14.95 -3.99
C LYS A 99 -16.97 14.80 -4.51
N GLU A 100 -17.18 13.98 -5.52
CA GLU A 100 -18.51 13.62 -6.04
C GLU A 100 -19.24 12.56 -5.18
N GLY A 101 -18.58 12.03 -4.14
CA GLY A 101 -19.12 11.00 -3.26
C GLY A 101 -19.16 9.60 -3.89
N TYR A 102 -18.45 9.40 -5.00
CA TYR A 102 -18.42 8.12 -5.72
C TYR A 102 -18.00 6.94 -4.85
N TYR A 103 -17.07 7.14 -3.94
CA TYR A 103 -16.56 6.08 -3.06
C TYR A 103 -17.45 5.81 -1.84
N ASN A 104 -18.42 6.68 -1.54
CA ASN A 104 -19.29 6.53 -0.37
C ASN A 104 -20.17 5.27 -0.48
N GLY A 105 -20.10 4.41 0.51
CA GLY A 105 -20.79 3.13 0.53
C GLY A 105 -20.07 2.00 -0.22
N LEU A 106 -18.97 2.27 -0.91
CA LEU A 106 -18.15 1.21 -1.51
C LEU A 106 -17.35 0.47 -0.45
N LYS A 107 -17.05 -0.79 -0.72
CA LYS A 107 -16.31 -1.65 0.20
C LYS A 107 -14.88 -1.93 -0.26
N PHE A 108 -14.04 -2.27 0.69
CA PHE A 108 -12.80 -2.97 0.40
C PHE A 108 -13.14 -4.40 -0.01
N HIS A 109 -13.20 -4.66 -1.31
CA HIS A 109 -13.70 -5.92 -1.88
C HIS A 109 -12.64 -7.02 -1.91
N ARG A 110 -11.35 -6.68 -1.74
CA ARG A 110 -10.23 -7.62 -1.67
C ARG A 110 -9.22 -7.16 -0.63
N VAL A 111 -8.90 -8.05 0.31
CA VAL A 111 -8.04 -7.77 1.45
C VAL A 111 -7.11 -8.96 1.67
N ILE A 112 -5.81 -8.71 1.65
CA ILE A 112 -4.79 -9.74 1.85
C ILE A 112 -3.79 -9.23 2.89
N PRO A 113 -3.70 -9.88 4.07
CA PRO A 113 -2.66 -9.57 5.06
C PRO A 113 -1.27 -9.69 4.46
N GLU A 114 -0.35 -8.87 4.93
CA GLU A 114 1.03 -8.76 4.43
C GLU A 114 1.11 -8.45 2.93
N PHE A 115 0.06 -7.79 2.41
CA PHE A 115 0.04 -7.31 1.03
C PHE A 115 -0.68 -5.96 0.93
N MET A 116 -2.01 -5.93 0.80
CA MET A 116 -2.76 -4.70 0.55
C MET A 116 -4.25 -4.83 0.91
N ILE A 117 -4.92 -3.68 0.99
CA ILE A 117 -6.38 -3.58 0.99
C ILE A 117 -6.82 -2.83 -0.26
N GLN A 118 -7.77 -3.39 -1.02
CA GLN A 118 -8.21 -2.87 -2.33
C GLN A 118 -9.69 -2.51 -2.30
N GLY A 119 -10.00 -1.30 -2.79
CA GLY A 119 -11.34 -0.75 -2.88
C GLY A 119 -11.60 0.02 -4.18
N GLY A 120 -12.67 0.83 -4.19
CA GLY A 120 -12.99 1.73 -5.31
C GLY A 120 -13.73 1.08 -6.48
N ASP A 121 -14.22 -0.17 -6.30
CA ASP A 121 -15.05 -0.86 -7.28
C ASP A 121 -16.54 -0.74 -6.91
N PRO A 122 -17.38 -0.10 -7.74
CA PRO A 122 -18.82 0.00 -7.50
C PRO A 122 -19.54 -1.36 -7.55
N ASN A 123 -18.99 -2.35 -8.25
CA ASN A 123 -19.54 -3.70 -8.29
C ASN A 123 -19.11 -4.54 -7.06
N GLY A 124 -18.08 -4.11 -6.34
CA GLY A 124 -17.56 -4.77 -5.15
C GLY A 124 -17.05 -6.20 -5.38
N ASN A 125 -16.56 -6.51 -6.58
CA ASN A 125 -16.06 -7.83 -6.98
C ASN A 125 -14.78 -7.77 -7.84
N GLY A 126 -14.19 -6.58 -8.02
CA GLY A 126 -12.95 -6.34 -8.77
C GLY A 126 -13.15 -6.09 -10.26
N THR A 127 -14.39 -6.04 -10.78
CA THR A 127 -14.65 -5.95 -12.23
C THR A 127 -15.13 -4.59 -12.72
N GLY A 128 -15.44 -3.67 -11.82
CA GLY A 128 -16.01 -2.37 -12.14
C GLY A 128 -15.06 -1.20 -11.94
N GLY A 129 -15.59 -0.03 -12.18
CA GLY A 129 -14.92 1.25 -11.89
C GLY A 129 -14.32 1.93 -13.10
N GLU A 130 -14.97 3.01 -13.52
CA GLU A 130 -14.50 3.88 -14.60
C GLU A 130 -13.77 5.10 -14.02
N SER A 131 -12.86 5.67 -14.79
CA SER A 131 -12.26 6.95 -14.48
C SER A 131 -13.25 8.10 -14.72
N ILE A 132 -12.91 9.31 -14.26
CA ILE A 132 -13.68 10.53 -14.52
C ILE A 132 -13.80 10.85 -16.02
N TRP A 133 -12.95 10.26 -16.86
CA TRP A 133 -12.97 10.44 -18.32
C TRP A 133 -13.84 9.38 -19.04
N GLY A 134 -14.44 8.44 -18.31
CA GLY A 134 -15.26 7.37 -18.89
C GLY A 134 -14.46 6.36 -19.72
N ALA A 135 -13.14 6.34 -19.56
CA ALA A 135 -12.21 5.44 -20.23
C ALA A 135 -10.99 5.17 -19.32
N PRO A 136 -10.30 4.05 -19.50
CA PRO A 136 -9.04 3.82 -18.80
C PRO A 136 -7.99 4.91 -19.11
N PHE A 137 -7.16 5.26 -18.12
CA PHE A 137 -6.08 6.21 -18.30
C PHE A 137 -4.70 5.57 -18.08
N GLU A 138 -3.67 6.25 -18.59
CA GLU A 138 -2.30 5.79 -18.60
C GLU A 138 -1.68 5.69 -17.21
N ASP A 139 -0.66 4.83 -17.09
CA ASP A 139 0.18 4.72 -15.91
C ASP A 139 1.10 5.95 -15.79
N GLU A 140 1.29 6.41 -14.55
CA GLU A 140 2.16 7.54 -14.21
C GLU A 140 3.23 7.05 -13.23
N PHE A 141 4.32 6.47 -13.77
CA PHE A 141 5.41 5.96 -12.94
C PHE A 141 6.45 7.02 -12.66
N SER A 142 6.76 7.24 -11.40
CA SER A 142 7.83 8.12 -10.93
C SER A 142 8.94 7.31 -10.26
N LYS A 143 10.18 7.82 -10.32
CA LYS A 143 11.30 7.30 -9.55
C LYS A 143 11.32 7.80 -8.09
N GLU A 144 10.47 8.77 -7.79
CA GLU A 144 10.35 9.38 -6.47
C GLU A 144 9.26 8.70 -5.62
N LEU A 145 8.44 7.83 -6.23
CA LEU A 145 7.32 7.18 -5.57
C LEU A 145 7.41 5.67 -5.70
N HIS A 146 7.26 5.00 -4.57
CA HIS A 146 7.41 3.56 -4.45
C HIS A 146 6.24 2.95 -3.67
N ASN A 147 5.99 1.65 -3.87
CA ASN A 147 4.96 0.91 -3.14
C ASN A 147 5.42 0.52 -1.72
N PHE A 148 5.91 1.50 -0.96
CA PHE A 148 6.18 1.36 0.46
C PHE A 148 4.91 1.03 1.25
N ARG A 149 5.05 0.51 2.46
CA ARG A 149 3.93 0.40 3.38
C ARG A 149 3.21 1.75 3.51
N GLY A 150 1.88 1.75 3.37
CA GLY A 150 1.02 2.94 3.38
C GLY A 150 0.89 3.64 2.01
N ALA A 151 1.59 3.21 0.96
CA ALA A 151 1.41 3.79 -0.37
C ALA A 151 -0.03 3.58 -0.87
N LEU A 152 -0.63 4.64 -1.43
CA LEU A 152 -1.89 4.59 -2.16
C LEU A 152 -1.59 4.47 -3.65
N SER A 153 -2.05 3.39 -4.27
CA SER A 153 -1.71 3.04 -5.66
C SER A 153 -2.94 2.69 -6.47
N MET A 154 -2.89 2.93 -7.78
CA MET A 154 -3.96 2.54 -8.71
C MET A 154 -3.95 1.04 -8.95
N ALA A 155 -5.12 0.40 -8.77
CA ALA A 155 -5.33 -0.95 -9.28
C ALA A 155 -5.57 -0.89 -10.79
N ASN A 156 -5.00 -1.86 -11.53
CA ASN A 156 -5.15 -1.97 -12.97
C ASN A 156 -5.23 -3.44 -13.42
N SER A 157 -5.68 -3.68 -14.64
CA SER A 157 -5.73 -5.00 -15.29
C SER A 157 -4.62 -5.18 -16.34
N GLY A 158 -3.57 -4.40 -16.25
CA GLY A 158 -2.44 -4.32 -17.16
C GLY A 158 -2.09 -2.87 -17.48
N THR A 159 -1.10 -2.67 -18.35
CA THR A 159 -0.58 -1.34 -18.67
C THR A 159 -1.67 -0.40 -19.16
N ASN A 160 -1.72 0.83 -18.60
CA ASN A 160 -2.63 1.89 -19.00
C ASN A 160 -4.12 1.53 -18.89
N THR A 161 -4.50 0.79 -17.85
CA THR A 161 -5.89 0.41 -17.60
C THR A 161 -6.42 0.90 -16.25
N ASN A 162 -5.92 2.05 -15.78
CA ASN A 162 -6.36 2.66 -14.54
C ASN A 162 -7.81 3.15 -14.64
N GLY A 163 -8.60 2.91 -13.60
CA GLY A 163 -10.00 3.34 -13.50
C GLY A 163 -10.28 4.03 -12.17
N SER A 164 -11.28 3.60 -11.42
CA SER A 164 -11.56 4.11 -10.06
C SER A 164 -10.96 3.27 -8.94
N GLN A 165 -10.52 2.04 -9.22
CA GLN A 165 -10.01 1.13 -8.19
C GLN A 165 -8.61 1.53 -7.72
N PHE A 166 -8.41 1.43 -6.42
CA PHE A 166 -7.14 1.71 -5.75
C PHE A 166 -6.82 0.64 -4.69
N PHE A 167 -5.59 0.62 -4.24
CA PHE A 167 -5.20 -0.17 -3.06
C PHE A 167 -4.27 0.63 -2.15
N ILE A 168 -4.25 0.25 -0.88
CA ILE A 168 -3.30 0.74 0.12
C ILE A 168 -2.38 -0.42 0.49
N VAL A 169 -1.08 -0.23 0.35
CA VAL A 169 -0.07 -1.23 0.71
C VAL A 169 -0.04 -1.42 2.22
N GLN A 170 -0.20 -2.67 2.67
CA GLN A 170 -0.20 -3.00 4.10
C GLN A 170 1.04 -3.76 4.53
N ALA A 171 1.74 -4.46 3.61
CA ALA A 171 2.89 -5.31 3.90
C ALA A 171 3.87 -4.69 4.91
N THR A 172 4.10 -5.37 6.03
CA THR A 172 4.92 -4.90 7.16
C THR A 172 6.40 -5.24 7.00
N SER A 173 6.72 -6.07 6.00
CA SER A 173 8.09 -6.48 5.72
C SER A 173 8.30 -6.68 4.21
N THR A 174 9.55 -6.61 3.78
CA THR A 174 9.97 -6.92 2.41
C THR A 174 10.97 -8.06 2.45
N ASP A 175 10.87 -9.01 1.50
CA ASP A 175 11.78 -10.15 1.40
C ASP A 175 13.24 -9.68 1.21
N ALA A 176 14.16 -10.23 2.00
CA ALA A 176 15.57 -9.84 1.97
C ALA A 176 16.22 -10.08 0.60
N GLY A 177 15.80 -11.10 -0.15
CA GLY A 177 16.29 -11.36 -1.50
C GLY A 177 15.83 -10.30 -2.51
N LEU A 178 14.65 -9.70 -2.31
CA LEU A 178 14.20 -8.54 -3.09
C LEU A 178 15.00 -7.29 -2.74
N ILE A 179 15.28 -7.05 -1.46
CA ILE A 179 16.14 -5.94 -1.02
C ILE A 179 17.53 -6.05 -1.66
N ASP A 180 18.15 -7.23 -1.66
CA ASP A 180 19.45 -7.45 -2.30
C ASP A 180 19.41 -7.21 -3.81
N GLN A 181 18.31 -7.59 -4.49
CA GLN A 181 18.12 -7.29 -5.92
C GLN A 181 17.99 -5.78 -6.16
N MET A 182 17.26 -5.05 -5.31
CA MET A 182 17.11 -3.60 -5.42
C MET A 182 18.46 -2.89 -5.25
N LYS A 183 19.29 -3.29 -4.26
CA LYS A 183 20.66 -2.79 -4.07
C LYS A 183 21.55 -3.04 -5.29
N GLY A 184 21.23 -4.05 -6.11
CA GLY A 184 21.89 -4.32 -7.41
C GLY A 184 21.42 -3.43 -8.57
N LEU A 185 20.42 -2.55 -8.37
CA LEU A 185 19.82 -1.69 -9.39
C LEU A 185 19.83 -0.20 -8.96
N PRO A 186 20.99 0.39 -8.68
CA PRO A 186 21.09 1.74 -8.08
C PRO A 186 20.50 2.86 -8.95
N ASP A 187 20.41 2.67 -10.27
CA ASP A 187 19.78 3.64 -11.17
C ASP A 187 18.25 3.67 -11.03
N LEU A 188 17.66 2.62 -10.49
CA LEU A 188 16.22 2.46 -10.31
C LEU A 188 15.80 2.60 -8.86
N TYR A 189 16.59 2.02 -7.96
CA TYR A 189 16.42 2.07 -6.52
C TYR A 189 17.71 2.62 -5.91
N GLY A 190 17.68 3.83 -5.39
CA GLY A 190 18.81 4.34 -4.60
C GLY A 190 18.96 3.57 -3.27
N ASP A 191 20.10 3.73 -2.60
CA ASP A 191 20.37 3.07 -1.32
C ASP A 191 19.28 3.41 -0.27
N GLU A 192 18.76 4.65 -0.28
CA GLU A 192 17.74 5.13 0.62
C GLU A 192 16.39 4.39 0.40
N VAL A 193 16.00 4.14 -0.87
CA VAL A 193 14.79 3.39 -1.21
C VAL A 193 14.88 1.95 -0.71
N ALA A 194 16.00 1.27 -0.96
CA ALA A 194 16.19 -0.11 -0.52
C ALA A 194 16.19 -0.20 1.02
N ALA A 195 16.86 0.75 1.71
CA ALA A 195 16.88 0.83 3.16
C ALA A 195 15.46 1.07 3.73
N LYS A 196 14.67 1.93 3.08
CA LYS A 196 13.30 2.21 3.53
C LYS A 196 12.39 0.98 3.39
N TYR A 197 12.48 0.22 2.30
CA TYR A 197 11.75 -1.06 2.17
C TYR A 197 12.18 -2.08 3.23
N GLU A 198 13.47 -2.13 3.59
CA GLU A 198 14.00 -2.98 4.66
C GLU A 198 13.46 -2.58 6.03
N GLU A 199 13.30 -1.28 6.26
CA GLU A 199 12.87 -0.68 7.53
C GLU A 199 11.36 -0.86 7.77
N ILE A 200 10.51 -0.45 6.80
CA ILE A 200 9.06 -0.36 7.02
C ILE A 200 8.23 -1.38 6.23
N GLY A 201 8.85 -2.10 5.32
CA GLY A 201 8.14 -3.03 4.43
C GLY A 201 7.55 -2.36 3.20
N GLY A 202 6.74 -3.13 2.48
CA GLY A 202 6.11 -2.72 1.24
C GLY A 202 6.18 -3.79 0.16
N THR A 203 5.81 -3.40 -1.07
CA THR A 203 5.63 -4.33 -2.20
C THR A 203 6.44 -3.89 -3.43
N PRO A 204 7.80 -3.95 -3.38
CA PRO A 204 8.66 -3.41 -4.45
C PRO A 204 8.43 -4.07 -5.82
N TRP A 205 7.87 -5.28 -5.88
CA TRP A 205 7.50 -5.94 -7.14
C TRP A 205 6.33 -5.25 -7.88
N LEU A 206 5.62 -4.31 -7.23
CA LEU A 206 4.58 -3.48 -7.83
C LEU A 206 5.10 -2.14 -8.36
N ASP A 207 6.33 -1.75 -8.03
CA ASP A 207 6.94 -0.53 -8.54
C ASP A 207 7.04 -0.60 -10.07
N TYR A 208 6.73 0.51 -10.72
CA TYR A 208 6.66 0.63 -12.19
C TYR A 208 5.65 -0.32 -12.86
N ARG A 209 4.66 -0.80 -12.09
CA ARG A 209 3.50 -1.56 -12.56
C ARG A 209 2.17 -0.95 -12.15
N HIS A 210 2.17 -0.30 -10.99
CA HIS A 210 1.02 0.41 -10.44
C HIS A 210 1.44 1.84 -10.12
N THR A 211 0.60 2.80 -10.51
CA THR A 211 0.84 4.21 -10.25
C THR A 211 0.66 4.50 -8.76
N VAL A 212 1.74 4.85 -8.07
CA VAL A 212 1.68 5.40 -6.72
C VAL A 212 1.30 6.88 -6.82
N PHE A 213 0.27 7.32 -6.08
CA PHE A 213 -0.23 8.70 -6.17
C PHE A 213 -0.53 9.34 -4.82
N GLY A 214 -0.39 8.58 -3.72
CA GLY A 214 -0.56 9.07 -2.36
C GLY A 214 0.17 8.21 -1.33
N GLN A 215 0.14 8.68 -0.09
CA GLN A 215 0.72 8.01 1.08
C GLN A 215 -0.17 8.21 2.30
N VAL A 216 -0.47 7.15 3.03
CA VAL A 216 -1.13 7.23 4.34
C VAL A 216 -0.20 7.94 5.32
N ILE A 217 -0.67 9.01 5.92
CA ILE A 217 0.07 9.79 6.93
C ILE A 217 -0.46 9.58 8.35
N LYS A 218 -1.66 9.01 8.49
CA LYS A 218 -2.27 8.62 9.78
C LYS A 218 -3.30 7.53 9.56
N GLY A 219 -3.47 6.62 10.52
CA GLY A 219 -4.47 5.55 10.46
C GLY A 219 -3.95 4.26 9.82
N MET A 220 -2.63 4.00 9.83
CA MET A 220 -2.08 2.70 9.43
C MET A 220 -2.52 1.54 10.32
N ASP A 221 -2.84 1.81 11.57
CA ASP A 221 -3.48 0.85 12.49
C ASP A 221 -4.88 0.43 12.01
N VAL A 222 -5.63 1.36 11.41
CA VAL A 222 -6.92 1.07 10.76
C VAL A 222 -6.70 0.22 9.50
N VAL A 223 -5.69 0.54 8.68
CA VAL A 223 -5.32 -0.27 7.50
C VAL A 223 -4.96 -1.70 7.93
N ASP A 224 -4.19 -1.85 9.01
CA ASP A 224 -3.83 -3.16 9.57
C ASP A 224 -5.05 -3.92 10.09
N ALA A 225 -5.95 -3.22 10.79
CA ALA A 225 -7.19 -3.82 11.27
C ALA A 225 -8.07 -4.31 10.12
N ILE A 226 -8.18 -3.54 9.04
CA ILE A 226 -8.89 -3.95 7.82
C ILE A 226 -8.19 -5.15 7.17
N ALA A 227 -6.86 -5.13 7.06
CA ALA A 227 -6.10 -6.25 6.49
C ALA A 227 -6.26 -7.54 7.30
N GLY A 228 -6.52 -7.44 8.61
CA GLY A 228 -6.68 -8.55 9.54
C GLY A 228 -8.09 -9.16 9.59
N VAL A 229 -9.08 -8.64 8.87
CA VAL A 229 -10.45 -9.18 8.92
C VAL A 229 -10.54 -10.59 8.30
N ALA A 230 -11.49 -11.38 8.75
CA ALA A 230 -11.73 -12.70 8.17
C ALA A 230 -12.24 -12.58 6.73
N THR A 231 -11.59 -13.28 5.80
CA THR A 231 -11.91 -13.29 4.37
C THR A 231 -12.46 -14.65 3.91
N ASN A 232 -13.07 -14.67 2.73
CA ASN A 232 -13.46 -15.89 2.03
C ASN A 232 -12.30 -16.36 1.09
N SER A 233 -12.54 -17.42 0.30
CA SER A 233 -11.55 -17.99 -0.63
C SER A 233 -11.17 -17.08 -1.81
N SER A 234 -11.81 -15.93 -1.96
CA SER A 234 -11.53 -14.90 -2.98
C SER A 234 -10.94 -13.64 -2.35
N ASP A 235 -10.39 -13.73 -1.15
CA ASP A 235 -9.83 -12.63 -0.36
C ASP A 235 -10.83 -11.49 -0.06
N ALA A 236 -12.13 -11.71 -0.24
CA ALA A 236 -13.15 -10.72 0.10
C ALA A 236 -13.51 -10.83 1.59
N PRO A 237 -13.58 -9.72 2.33
CA PRO A 237 -14.04 -9.70 3.72
C PRO A 237 -15.39 -10.41 3.88
N LYS A 238 -15.53 -11.23 4.94
CA LYS A 238 -16.81 -11.90 5.26
C LYS A 238 -17.87 -10.94 5.78
N GLU A 239 -17.41 -9.89 6.47
CA GLU A 239 -18.23 -8.75 6.88
C GLU A 239 -17.70 -7.54 6.11
N ASP A 240 -18.60 -6.82 5.43
CA ASP A 240 -18.19 -5.71 4.56
C ASP A 240 -17.51 -4.60 5.37
N VAL A 241 -16.33 -4.20 4.96
CA VAL A 241 -15.65 -2.99 5.44
C VAL A 241 -15.93 -1.88 4.43
N ILE A 242 -16.59 -0.82 4.87
CA ILE A 242 -17.19 0.21 3.99
C ILE A 242 -16.41 1.51 4.13
N ILE A 243 -16.19 2.20 3.01
CA ILE A 243 -15.83 3.60 2.95
C ILE A 243 -17.11 4.41 3.19
N GLU A 244 -17.23 5.03 4.35
CA GLU A 244 -18.43 5.79 4.71
C GLU A 244 -18.44 7.16 4.05
N ASN A 245 -17.29 7.85 4.06
CA ASN A 245 -17.11 9.18 3.50
C ASN A 245 -15.64 9.46 3.22
N ILE A 246 -15.38 10.37 2.26
CA ILE A 246 -14.04 10.96 2.04
C ILE A 246 -14.19 12.48 2.05
N GLU A 247 -13.56 13.12 3.02
CA GLU A 247 -13.48 14.59 3.14
C GLU A 247 -12.08 15.06 2.80
N PHE A 248 -11.97 16.32 2.40
CA PHE A 248 -10.68 16.96 2.14
C PHE A 248 -10.46 18.10 3.13
N LYS A 249 -9.28 18.11 3.76
CA LYS A 249 -8.81 19.14 4.68
C LYS A 249 -7.38 19.52 4.33
N THR A 250 -6.96 20.70 4.76
CA THR A 250 -5.52 21.02 4.65
C THR A 250 -4.73 20.34 5.76
N PHE A 251 -3.47 20.06 5.50
CA PHE A 251 -2.59 19.47 6.53
C PHE A 251 -2.53 20.35 7.78
N GLY A 252 -2.47 21.69 7.62
CA GLY A 252 -2.47 22.64 8.72
C GLY A 252 -3.75 22.67 9.56
N GLU A 253 -4.90 22.20 9.05
CA GLU A 253 -6.13 22.01 9.83
C GLU A 253 -6.08 20.73 10.66
N LEU A 254 -5.42 19.68 10.17
CA LEU A 254 -5.33 18.35 10.82
C LEU A 254 -4.22 18.27 11.87
N SER A 255 -3.18 19.11 11.75
CA SER A 255 -2.00 19.11 12.61
C SER A 255 -2.11 20.03 13.83
N LYS A 256 -3.27 20.64 14.06
CA LYS A 256 -3.59 21.49 15.24
C LYS A 256 -4.21 20.63 16.32
#